data_967e26cc9c7b2c22f54450331500bf34
#
_entry.id   967e26cc9c7b2c22f54450331500bf34
#
_cell.length_a   1.000
_cell.length_b   1.000
_cell.length_c   1.000
_cell.angle_alpha   90.00
_cell.angle_beta   90.00
_cell.angle_gamma   90.00
#
_symmetry.space_group_name_H-M   'P 1'
#
loop_
_entity.id
_entity.type
_entity.pdbx_description
1 polymer ?
#
loop_
_entity_poly.entity_id
_entity_poly.type
_entity_poly.pdbx_seq_one_letter_code
_entity_poly.pdbx_strand_id
1 'polypeptide(L)'
;MKDYFIFFKNNSPEIRFGWTLTFLSSFGQTFLISLYVPTLLEQFHISEGFFGGIYAISTVIASILLISIGHTVDHKPIRKVSFYTILALAVSTVLLGLSRYHIAILFVALIGLRLNGQALLSHISQTILSKRFHVDRGKALSIASSGFPMGEAVFPVILTSLLIWKGILVTTLASAAFLLLYLGRLLIFEVKSFDEDLDTSRNTSGKLIVGEFQELLKEKKFWIIAPASMSLSFVTTAYFFYQYVFAEDLNWSVTLYASFFTVYAVCRFVMAFVGGLLVDRYSARKVFRFYLLPITIGMIPLIFTQHIFAALFFLAMAGISQGTAGTVKTAVVAETFGTAKLGAIRSFFNMFMIFSTALGPLVIGMMMDQDFPFYSLILSLALLLFLALLNSQRLSAKKFPKIA
;
A
#
# COMPACT_ATOMS: atom_id res chain seq x y z
N MET A 1 -12.64 -1.85 23.15
CA MET A 1 -13.53 -2.42 22.11
C MET A 1 -14.95 -1.85 22.13
N LYS A 2 -15.57 -1.73 23.30
CA LYS A 2 -16.93 -1.18 23.44
C LYS A 2 -17.08 0.23 22.83
N ASP A 3 -16.08 1.10 23.07
CA ASP A 3 -16.06 2.48 22.54
C ASP A 3 -15.95 2.54 21.02
N TYR A 4 -15.17 1.64 20.39
CA TYR A 4 -15.08 1.53 18.94
C TYR A 4 -16.40 1.09 18.31
N PHE A 5 -17.11 0.16 18.95
CA PHE A 5 -18.42 -0.31 18.48
C PHE A 5 -19.49 0.78 18.58
N ILE A 6 -19.53 1.51 19.69
CA ILE A 6 -20.44 2.64 19.88
C ILE A 6 -20.16 3.73 18.86
N PHE A 7 -18.87 4.08 18.69
CA PHE A 7 -18.42 5.07 17.70
C PHE A 7 -18.85 4.68 16.27
N PHE A 8 -18.60 3.43 15.87
CA PHE A 8 -19.02 2.91 14.57
C PHE A 8 -20.52 2.96 14.37
N LYS A 9 -21.31 2.56 15.37
CA LYS A 9 -22.78 2.58 15.30
C LYS A 9 -23.33 3.99 15.06
N ASN A 10 -22.76 4.98 15.76
CA ASN A 10 -23.22 6.37 15.68
C ASN A 10 -22.79 7.09 14.38
N ASN A 11 -21.68 6.67 13.76
CA ASN A 11 -21.11 7.31 12.57
C ASN A 11 -20.98 6.31 11.40
N SER A 12 -21.90 5.38 11.33
CA SER A 12 -21.80 4.24 10.40
C SER A 12 -21.81 4.64 8.92
N PRO A 13 -22.55 5.67 8.44
CA PRO A 13 -22.52 6.04 7.02
C PRO A 13 -21.15 6.52 6.58
N GLU A 14 -20.52 7.45 7.34
CA GLU A 14 -19.25 8.04 7.03
C GLU A 14 -18.12 7.02 7.09
N ILE A 15 -18.13 6.19 8.15
CA ILE A 15 -17.11 5.14 8.34
C ILE A 15 -17.22 4.07 7.25
N ARG A 16 -18.44 3.64 6.90
CA ARG A 16 -18.65 2.67 5.81
C ARG A 16 -18.19 3.22 4.48
N PHE A 17 -18.43 4.48 4.20
CA PHE A 17 -17.96 5.14 2.98
C PHE A 17 -16.43 5.09 2.90
N GLY A 18 -15.74 5.58 3.93
CA GLY A 18 -14.27 5.56 3.98
C GLY A 18 -13.69 4.14 3.92
N TRP A 19 -14.31 3.18 4.63
CA TRP A 19 -13.93 1.78 4.60
C TRP A 19 -14.07 1.18 3.20
N THR A 20 -15.16 1.48 2.49
CA THR A 20 -15.36 0.94 1.15
C THR A 20 -14.35 1.51 0.16
N LEU A 21 -13.98 2.79 0.28
CA LEU A 21 -12.92 3.36 -0.57
C LEU A 21 -11.58 2.66 -0.38
N THR A 22 -11.19 2.35 0.87
CA THR A 22 -9.95 1.60 1.14
C THR A 22 -10.04 0.15 0.68
N PHE A 23 -11.21 -0.49 0.78
CA PHE A 23 -11.44 -1.83 0.27
C PHE A 23 -11.31 -1.87 -1.26
N LEU A 24 -11.97 -0.94 -1.98
CA LEU A 24 -11.90 -0.84 -3.44
C LEU A 24 -10.52 -0.41 -3.95
N SER A 25 -9.72 0.25 -3.12
CA SER A 25 -8.35 0.62 -3.49
C SER A 25 -7.47 -0.58 -3.82
N SER A 26 -7.86 -1.77 -3.37
CA SER A 26 -7.19 -3.04 -3.67
C SER A 26 -6.96 -3.27 -5.15
N PHE A 27 -7.87 -2.83 -6.02
CA PHE A 27 -7.74 -2.99 -7.48
C PHE A 27 -6.54 -2.24 -8.10
N GLY A 28 -5.98 -1.25 -7.39
CA GLY A 28 -4.75 -0.57 -7.80
C GLY A 28 -3.51 -0.97 -7.00
N GLN A 29 -3.64 -1.89 -6.04
CA GLN A 29 -2.52 -2.33 -5.22
C GLN A 29 -1.66 -3.38 -5.93
N THR A 30 -0.37 -3.40 -5.59
CA THR A 30 0.62 -4.30 -6.20
C THR A 30 0.23 -5.77 -6.10
N PHE A 31 -0.28 -6.21 -4.96
CA PHE A 31 -0.65 -7.61 -4.72
C PHE A 31 -1.75 -8.12 -5.66
N LEU A 32 -2.62 -7.23 -6.14
CA LEU A 32 -3.69 -7.61 -7.06
C LEU A 32 -3.27 -7.46 -8.52
N ILE A 33 -2.49 -6.42 -8.85
CA ILE A 33 -1.89 -6.26 -10.18
C ILE A 33 -0.98 -7.45 -10.50
N SER A 34 -0.27 -7.99 -9.51
CA SER A 34 0.64 -9.12 -9.68
C SER A 34 -0.02 -10.41 -10.17
N LEU A 35 -1.34 -10.58 -9.96
CA LEU A 35 -2.10 -11.70 -10.52
C LEU A 35 -2.00 -11.81 -12.03
N TYR A 36 -1.88 -10.68 -12.70
CA TYR A 36 -1.88 -10.60 -14.15
C TYR A 36 -0.46 -10.62 -14.74
N VAL A 37 0.58 -10.49 -13.90
CA VAL A 37 1.98 -10.37 -14.37
C VAL A 37 2.41 -11.57 -15.22
N PRO A 38 2.25 -12.85 -14.82
CA PRO A 38 2.66 -13.98 -15.66
C PRO A 38 1.99 -13.95 -17.03
N THR A 39 0.67 -13.78 -17.07
CA THR A 39 -0.10 -13.70 -18.33
C THR A 39 0.36 -12.55 -19.22
N LEU A 40 0.73 -11.39 -18.64
CA LEU A 40 1.17 -10.22 -19.39
C LEU A 40 2.59 -10.38 -19.93
N LEU A 41 3.50 -10.99 -19.18
CA LEU A 41 4.85 -11.32 -19.64
C LEU A 41 4.80 -12.26 -20.85
N GLU A 42 4.03 -13.35 -20.75
CA GLU A 42 3.83 -14.30 -21.84
C GLU A 42 3.19 -13.64 -23.06
N GLN A 43 2.12 -12.87 -22.87
CA GLN A 43 1.35 -12.23 -23.94
C GLN A 43 2.17 -11.24 -24.76
N PHE A 44 3.04 -10.47 -24.11
CA PHE A 44 3.84 -9.45 -24.79
C PHE A 44 5.25 -9.95 -25.17
N HIS A 45 5.64 -11.14 -24.74
CA HIS A 45 7.00 -11.68 -24.90
C HIS A 45 8.07 -10.68 -24.40
N ILE A 46 7.83 -10.07 -23.25
CA ILE A 46 8.72 -9.10 -22.62
C ILE A 46 9.36 -9.69 -21.37
N SER A 47 10.55 -9.17 -21.04
CA SER A 47 11.27 -9.58 -19.84
C SER A 47 10.67 -8.98 -18.57
N GLU A 48 10.97 -9.59 -17.44
CA GLU A 48 10.55 -9.16 -16.11
C GLU A 48 11.09 -7.76 -15.78
N GLY A 49 12.35 -7.48 -16.11
CA GLY A 49 12.96 -6.16 -15.90
C GLY A 49 12.31 -5.08 -16.74
N PHE A 50 11.98 -5.36 -18.01
CA PHE A 50 11.26 -4.42 -18.85
C PHE A 50 9.86 -4.11 -18.28
N PHE A 51 9.12 -5.15 -17.84
CA PHE A 51 7.81 -4.96 -17.24
C PHE A 51 7.90 -4.23 -15.89
N GLY A 52 8.89 -4.57 -15.06
CA GLY A 52 9.22 -3.84 -13.83
C GLY A 52 9.49 -2.36 -14.09
N GLY A 53 10.17 -2.03 -15.20
CA GLY A 53 10.41 -0.67 -15.67
C GLY A 53 9.10 0.07 -16.04
N ILE A 54 8.22 -0.56 -16.80
CA ILE A 54 6.89 -0.02 -17.14
C ILE A 54 6.11 0.27 -15.85
N TYR A 55 6.09 -0.67 -14.91
CA TYR A 55 5.41 -0.50 -13.63
C TYR A 55 6.02 0.64 -12.79
N ALA A 56 7.35 0.73 -12.75
CA ALA A 56 8.06 1.80 -12.03
C ALA A 56 7.69 3.18 -12.58
N ILE A 57 7.79 3.38 -13.90
CA ILE A 57 7.44 4.64 -14.56
C ILE A 57 5.97 4.97 -14.34
N SER A 58 5.07 4.00 -14.49
CA SER A 58 3.62 4.17 -14.25
C SER A 58 3.35 4.63 -12.81
N THR A 59 4.06 4.06 -11.83
CA THR A 59 3.93 4.41 -10.41
C THR A 59 4.41 5.84 -10.13
N VAL A 60 5.54 6.24 -10.73
CA VAL A 60 6.07 7.60 -10.59
C VAL A 60 5.12 8.62 -11.22
N ILE A 61 4.63 8.36 -12.43
CA ILE A 61 3.65 9.23 -13.10
C ILE A 61 2.37 9.36 -12.26
N ALA A 62 1.82 8.25 -11.77
CA ALA A 62 0.65 8.25 -10.90
C ALA A 62 0.87 9.09 -9.64
N SER A 63 2.07 9.06 -9.07
CA SER A 63 2.43 9.84 -7.87
C SER A 63 2.51 11.34 -8.16
N ILE A 64 3.05 11.72 -9.31
CA ILE A 64 3.08 13.13 -9.78
C ILE A 64 1.65 13.63 -10.02
N LEU A 65 0.83 12.83 -10.70
CA LEU A 65 -0.57 13.17 -10.96
C LEU A 65 -1.38 13.29 -9.66
N LEU A 66 -1.06 12.46 -8.64
CA LEU A 66 -1.70 12.58 -7.32
C LEU A 66 -1.44 13.94 -6.69
N ILE A 67 -0.25 14.50 -6.81
CA ILE A 67 0.06 15.84 -6.27
C ILE A 67 -0.84 16.91 -6.95
N SER A 68 -1.05 16.76 -8.26
CA SER A 68 -1.85 17.69 -9.05
C SER A 68 -3.36 17.53 -8.86
N ILE A 69 -3.85 16.31 -8.62
CA ILE A 69 -5.28 16.00 -8.54
C ILE A 69 -5.76 15.89 -7.09
N GLY A 70 -4.88 15.46 -6.18
CA GLY A 70 -5.24 15.17 -4.79
C GLY A 70 -5.90 16.33 -4.05
N HIS A 71 -5.51 17.58 -4.36
CA HIS A 71 -6.12 18.77 -3.77
C HIS A 71 -7.61 18.96 -4.14
N THR A 72 -8.08 18.28 -5.19
CA THR A 72 -9.51 18.36 -5.58
C THR A 72 -10.44 17.82 -4.48
N VAL A 73 -9.93 16.93 -3.63
CA VAL A 73 -10.66 16.37 -2.47
C VAL A 73 -11.00 17.47 -1.44
N ASP A 74 -10.21 18.54 -1.40
CA ASP A 74 -10.40 19.62 -0.44
C ASP A 74 -11.44 20.66 -0.90
N HIS A 75 -11.65 20.78 -2.23
CA HIS A 75 -12.39 21.89 -2.82
C HIS A 75 -13.60 21.47 -3.67
N LYS A 76 -13.73 20.19 -4.00
CA LYS A 76 -14.84 19.69 -4.83
C LYS A 76 -15.74 18.75 -4.05
N PRO A 77 -17.05 18.69 -4.39
CA PRO A 77 -17.98 17.76 -3.75
C PRO A 77 -17.44 16.32 -3.77
N ILE A 78 -17.35 15.72 -2.59
CA ILE A 78 -16.75 14.39 -2.37
C ILE A 78 -17.42 13.31 -3.24
N ARG A 79 -18.74 13.43 -3.41
CA ARG A 79 -19.50 12.53 -4.29
C ARG A 79 -18.98 12.56 -5.73
N LYS A 80 -18.70 13.76 -6.28
CA LYS A 80 -18.18 13.91 -7.65
C LYS A 80 -16.76 13.36 -7.75
N VAL A 81 -15.88 13.70 -6.81
CA VAL A 81 -14.49 13.23 -6.81
C VAL A 81 -14.45 11.71 -6.73
N SER A 82 -15.20 11.11 -5.80
CA SER A 82 -15.29 9.65 -5.65
C SER A 82 -15.88 8.98 -6.88
N PHE A 83 -16.93 9.58 -7.49
CA PHE A 83 -17.56 9.08 -8.71
C PHE A 83 -16.53 8.96 -9.84
N TYR A 84 -15.83 10.06 -10.17
CA TYR A 84 -14.85 10.04 -11.26
C TYR A 84 -13.65 9.14 -10.97
N THR A 85 -13.22 9.05 -9.71
CA THR A 85 -12.11 8.17 -9.31
C THR A 85 -12.47 6.69 -9.49
N ILE A 86 -13.68 6.27 -9.04
CA ILE A 86 -14.12 4.88 -9.18
C ILE A 86 -14.41 4.55 -10.67
N LEU A 87 -15.00 5.47 -11.42
CA LEU A 87 -15.21 5.29 -12.86
C LEU A 87 -13.87 5.15 -13.60
N ALA A 88 -12.91 6.02 -13.31
CA ALA A 88 -11.58 5.94 -13.91
C ALA A 88 -10.85 4.64 -13.51
N LEU A 89 -11.03 4.16 -12.27
CA LEU A 89 -10.51 2.88 -11.83
C LEU A 89 -11.15 1.71 -12.61
N ALA A 90 -12.47 1.72 -12.79
CA ALA A 90 -13.17 0.70 -13.58
C ALA A 90 -12.70 0.70 -15.05
N VAL A 91 -12.55 1.89 -15.67
CA VAL A 91 -12.00 2.02 -17.02
C VAL A 91 -10.57 1.49 -17.07
N SER A 92 -9.72 1.82 -16.11
CA SER A 92 -8.34 1.33 -16.05
C SER A 92 -8.27 -0.20 -15.91
N THR A 93 -9.22 -0.78 -15.18
CA THR A 93 -9.33 -2.24 -15.04
C THR A 93 -9.75 -2.89 -16.36
N VAL A 94 -10.68 -2.28 -17.10
CA VAL A 94 -11.05 -2.75 -18.48
C VAL A 94 -9.85 -2.62 -19.42
N LEU A 95 -9.13 -1.49 -19.39
CA LEU A 95 -7.94 -1.29 -20.21
C LEU A 95 -6.86 -2.34 -19.92
N LEU A 96 -6.72 -2.78 -18.67
CA LEU A 96 -5.82 -3.88 -18.35
C LEU A 96 -6.20 -5.17 -19.08
N GLY A 97 -7.47 -5.53 -19.14
CA GLY A 97 -7.96 -6.69 -19.90
C GLY A 97 -7.84 -6.54 -21.41
N LEU A 98 -7.91 -5.30 -21.91
CA LEU A 98 -7.75 -4.96 -23.32
C LEU A 98 -6.28 -4.72 -23.72
N SER A 99 -5.35 -4.79 -22.79
CA SER A 99 -3.92 -4.53 -23.05
C SER A 99 -3.33 -5.49 -24.09
N ARG A 100 -3.95 -6.66 -24.29
CA ARG A 100 -3.57 -7.63 -25.34
C ARG A 100 -3.39 -7.04 -26.73
N TYR A 101 -4.01 -5.91 -27.03
CA TYR A 101 -3.93 -5.29 -28.34
C TYR A 101 -2.68 -4.40 -28.52
N HIS A 102 -2.20 -3.79 -27.45
CA HIS A 102 -1.00 -2.94 -27.53
C HIS A 102 -0.43 -2.63 -26.16
N ILE A 103 0.90 -2.61 -26.02
CA ILE A 103 1.60 -2.34 -24.76
C ILE A 103 1.34 -0.93 -24.18
N ALA A 104 1.03 0.04 -25.05
CA ALA A 104 0.66 1.38 -24.58
C ALA A 104 -0.67 1.36 -23.78
N ILE A 105 -1.59 0.44 -24.11
CA ILE A 105 -2.83 0.26 -23.34
C ILE A 105 -2.50 -0.25 -21.95
N LEU A 106 -1.56 -1.20 -21.83
CA LEU A 106 -1.05 -1.69 -20.55
C LEU A 106 -0.46 -0.54 -19.71
N PHE A 107 0.37 0.29 -20.34
CA PHE A 107 1.01 1.44 -19.66
C PHE A 107 -0.03 2.40 -19.11
N VAL A 108 -1.02 2.80 -19.90
CA VAL A 108 -2.12 3.69 -19.49
C VAL A 108 -2.97 3.02 -18.39
N ALA A 109 -3.26 1.72 -18.53
CA ALA A 109 -4.00 0.97 -17.52
C ALA A 109 -3.26 0.98 -16.17
N LEU A 110 -1.96 0.72 -16.16
CA LEU A 110 -1.15 0.72 -14.94
C LEU A 110 -1.10 2.11 -14.28
N ILE A 111 -0.93 3.19 -15.06
CA ILE A 111 -1.01 4.56 -14.52
C ILE A 111 -2.37 4.78 -13.86
N GLY A 112 -3.46 4.43 -14.55
CA GLY A 112 -4.81 4.61 -14.04
C GLY A 112 -5.12 3.78 -12.79
N LEU A 113 -4.69 2.51 -12.75
CA LEU A 113 -4.84 1.63 -11.59
C LEU A 113 -4.06 2.17 -10.38
N ARG A 114 -2.80 2.59 -10.58
CA ARG A 114 -1.96 3.16 -9.52
C ARG A 114 -2.50 4.48 -9.00
N LEU A 115 -2.92 5.37 -9.89
CA LEU A 115 -3.45 6.68 -9.53
C LEU A 115 -4.81 6.55 -8.80
N ASN A 116 -5.78 5.90 -9.43
CA ASN A 116 -7.14 5.88 -8.90
C ASN A 116 -7.30 4.86 -7.75
N GLY A 117 -6.79 3.64 -7.92
CA GLY A 117 -6.91 2.58 -6.93
C GLY A 117 -6.01 2.81 -5.73
N GLN A 118 -4.70 2.73 -5.90
CA GLN A 118 -3.78 2.82 -4.77
C GLN A 118 -3.75 4.20 -4.13
N ALA A 119 -3.69 5.27 -4.93
CA ALA A 119 -3.43 6.60 -4.43
C ALA A 119 -4.72 7.36 -4.07
N LEU A 120 -5.58 7.69 -5.05
CA LEU A 120 -6.72 8.58 -4.85
C LEU A 120 -7.78 8.01 -3.91
N LEU A 121 -8.23 6.76 -4.07
CA LEU A 121 -9.25 6.20 -3.17
C LEU A 121 -8.80 6.20 -1.72
N SER A 122 -7.54 5.83 -1.47
CA SER A 122 -6.94 5.88 -0.14
C SER A 122 -6.85 7.30 0.40
N HIS A 123 -6.46 8.25 -0.47
CA HIS A 123 -6.34 9.66 -0.13
C HIS A 123 -7.70 10.28 0.22
N ILE A 124 -8.73 10.04 -0.59
CA ILE A 124 -10.10 10.51 -0.34
C ILE A 124 -10.56 10.01 1.04
N SER A 125 -10.49 8.69 1.29
CA SER A 125 -10.92 8.10 2.56
C SER A 125 -10.23 8.75 3.76
N GLN A 126 -8.90 8.85 3.72
CA GLN A 126 -8.12 9.38 4.84
C GLN A 126 -8.35 10.88 5.05
N THR A 127 -8.48 11.67 3.98
CA THR A 127 -8.67 13.11 4.06
C THR A 127 -10.02 13.46 4.65
N ILE A 128 -11.10 12.89 4.10
CA ILE A 128 -12.46 13.19 4.55
C ILE A 128 -12.71 12.79 6.00
N LEU A 129 -12.28 11.57 6.38
CA LEU A 129 -12.45 11.10 7.76
C LEU A 129 -11.59 11.90 8.73
N SER A 130 -10.40 12.35 8.30
CA SER A 130 -9.54 13.21 9.12
C SER A 130 -10.15 14.60 9.35
N LYS A 131 -10.88 15.14 8.38
CA LYS A 131 -11.58 16.42 8.50
C LYS A 131 -12.84 16.30 9.34
N ARG A 132 -13.63 15.26 9.11
CA ARG A 132 -14.91 15.04 9.80
C ARG A 132 -14.75 14.71 11.29
N PHE A 133 -13.74 13.92 11.64
CA PHE A 133 -13.53 13.44 13.01
C PHE A 133 -12.29 14.05 13.66
N HIS A 134 -12.40 15.25 14.23
CA HIS A 134 -11.26 15.92 14.87
C HIS A 134 -10.81 15.20 16.15
N VAL A 135 -11.74 14.84 17.03
CA VAL A 135 -11.47 14.20 18.33
C VAL A 135 -11.23 12.69 18.17
N ASP A 136 -12.11 12.00 17.42
CA ASP A 136 -12.07 10.55 17.22
C ASP A 136 -11.36 10.14 15.91
N ARG A 137 -10.52 11.00 15.37
CA ARG A 137 -9.80 10.80 14.10
C ARG A 137 -9.07 9.46 14.03
N GLY A 138 -8.40 9.08 15.12
CA GLY A 138 -7.68 7.80 15.19
C GLY A 138 -8.61 6.60 15.05
N LYS A 139 -9.77 6.63 15.70
CA LYS A 139 -10.78 5.55 15.60
C LYS A 139 -11.35 5.46 14.19
N ALA A 140 -11.74 6.61 13.60
CA ALA A 140 -12.28 6.66 12.24
C ALA A 140 -11.31 6.10 11.20
N LEU A 141 -10.05 6.56 11.23
CA LEU A 141 -9.01 6.11 10.31
C LEU A 141 -8.65 4.64 10.51
N SER A 142 -8.61 4.14 11.75
CA SER A 142 -8.31 2.73 12.04
C SER A 142 -9.37 1.81 11.45
N ILE A 143 -10.65 2.13 11.66
CA ILE A 143 -11.76 1.31 11.14
C ILE A 143 -11.75 1.36 9.60
N ALA A 144 -11.66 2.55 9.01
CA ALA A 144 -11.65 2.67 7.56
C ALA A 144 -10.45 1.95 6.92
N SER A 145 -9.25 2.06 7.52
CA SER A 145 -8.06 1.38 7.00
C SER A 145 -8.13 -0.14 7.07
N SER A 146 -9.04 -0.73 7.84
CA SER A 146 -9.27 -2.18 7.85
C SER A 146 -9.85 -2.71 6.53
N GLY A 147 -10.31 -1.82 5.65
CA GLY A 147 -10.68 -2.17 4.28
C GLY A 147 -9.52 -2.73 3.46
N PHE A 148 -8.28 -2.27 3.68
CA PHE A 148 -7.11 -2.83 2.99
C PHE A 148 -6.89 -4.32 3.28
N PRO A 149 -6.72 -4.76 4.54
CA PRO A 149 -6.59 -6.19 4.84
C PRO A 149 -7.78 -7.02 4.38
N MET A 150 -8.99 -6.47 4.40
CA MET A 150 -10.16 -7.20 3.90
C MET A 150 -10.07 -7.43 2.39
N GLY A 151 -9.62 -6.44 1.61
CA GLY A 151 -9.39 -6.62 0.18
C GLY A 151 -8.26 -7.61 -0.11
N GLU A 152 -7.19 -7.58 0.67
CA GLU A 152 -6.07 -8.52 0.60
C GLU A 152 -6.49 -9.97 0.92
N ALA A 153 -7.46 -10.16 1.81
CA ALA A 153 -7.97 -11.48 2.16
C ALA A 153 -8.92 -12.05 1.08
N VAL A 154 -9.71 -11.20 0.43
CA VAL A 154 -10.84 -11.63 -0.40
C VAL A 154 -10.49 -11.68 -1.88
N PHE A 155 -9.90 -10.59 -2.42
CA PHE A 155 -9.73 -10.45 -3.86
C PHE A 155 -8.74 -11.44 -4.49
N PRO A 156 -7.58 -11.78 -3.89
CA PRO A 156 -6.66 -12.73 -4.50
C PRO A 156 -7.31 -14.09 -4.75
N VAL A 157 -8.05 -14.60 -3.78
CA VAL A 157 -8.71 -15.91 -3.90
C VAL A 157 -9.75 -15.93 -5.02
N ILE A 158 -10.63 -14.91 -5.04
CA ILE A 158 -11.73 -14.84 -6.02
C ILE A 158 -11.19 -14.60 -7.43
N LEU A 159 -10.28 -13.61 -7.58
CA LEU A 159 -9.83 -13.20 -8.90
C LEU A 159 -8.82 -14.18 -9.50
N THR A 160 -7.99 -14.86 -8.70
CA THR A 160 -7.13 -15.96 -9.18
C THR A 160 -7.99 -17.10 -9.72
N SER A 161 -9.02 -17.52 -8.99
CA SER A 161 -9.92 -18.57 -9.44
C SER A 161 -10.63 -18.20 -10.75
N LEU A 162 -11.07 -16.94 -10.86
CA LEU A 162 -11.72 -16.44 -12.08
C LEU A 162 -10.73 -16.29 -13.24
N LEU A 163 -9.49 -15.88 -12.98
CA LEU A 163 -8.43 -15.74 -13.98
C LEU A 163 -8.09 -17.10 -14.60
N ILE A 164 -7.91 -18.12 -13.77
CA ILE A 164 -7.63 -19.49 -14.23
C ILE A 164 -8.81 -20.05 -15.03
N TRP A 165 -10.06 -19.78 -14.62
CA TRP A 165 -11.23 -20.32 -15.28
C TRP A 165 -11.58 -19.63 -16.60
N LYS A 166 -11.50 -18.30 -16.67
CA LYS A 166 -12.03 -17.47 -17.79
C LYS A 166 -11.01 -16.52 -18.41
N GLY A 167 -9.79 -16.50 -17.91
CA GLY A 167 -8.73 -15.62 -18.41
C GLY A 167 -8.85 -14.15 -18.01
N ILE A 168 -7.86 -13.38 -18.44
CA ILE A 168 -7.65 -11.98 -18.03
C ILE A 168 -8.82 -11.06 -18.39
N LEU A 169 -9.38 -11.17 -19.60
CA LEU A 169 -10.44 -10.25 -20.06
C LEU A 169 -11.71 -10.38 -19.21
N VAL A 170 -12.16 -11.61 -18.93
CA VAL A 170 -13.37 -11.83 -18.13
C VAL A 170 -13.14 -11.40 -16.68
N THR A 171 -11.96 -11.67 -16.14
CA THR A 171 -11.61 -11.29 -14.77
C THR A 171 -11.59 -9.77 -14.59
N THR A 172 -11.02 -9.04 -15.55
CA THR A 172 -10.97 -7.58 -15.50
C THR A 172 -12.34 -6.96 -15.76
N LEU A 173 -13.16 -7.52 -16.67
CA LEU A 173 -14.54 -7.07 -16.88
C LEU A 173 -15.42 -7.32 -15.65
N ALA A 174 -15.30 -8.47 -14.98
CA ALA A 174 -16.01 -8.76 -13.73
C ALA A 174 -15.58 -7.79 -12.61
N SER A 175 -14.30 -7.49 -12.52
CA SER A 175 -13.76 -6.50 -11.58
C SER A 175 -14.31 -5.10 -11.85
N ALA A 176 -14.36 -4.69 -13.12
CA ALA A 176 -14.94 -3.40 -13.51
C ALA A 176 -16.44 -3.34 -13.23
N ALA A 177 -17.18 -4.43 -13.51
CA ALA A 177 -18.61 -4.52 -13.20
C ALA A 177 -18.85 -4.39 -11.68
N PHE A 178 -18.03 -5.03 -10.86
CA PHE A 178 -18.09 -4.88 -9.39
C PHE A 178 -17.87 -3.41 -8.95
N LEU A 179 -16.87 -2.73 -9.53
CA LEU A 179 -16.62 -1.31 -9.27
C LEU A 179 -17.81 -0.42 -9.69
N LEU A 180 -18.41 -0.71 -10.86
CA LEU A 180 -19.58 0.02 -11.37
C LEU A 180 -20.84 -0.23 -10.55
N LEU A 181 -21.04 -1.43 -10.01
CA LEU A 181 -22.13 -1.71 -9.06
C LEU A 181 -22.01 -0.84 -7.80
N TYR A 182 -20.80 -0.71 -7.27
CA TYR A 182 -20.57 0.21 -6.15
C TYR A 182 -20.77 1.67 -6.55
N LEU A 183 -20.37 2.05 -7.75
CA LEU A 183 -20.61 3.39 -8.28
C LEU A 183 -22.10 3.72 -8.33
N GLY A 184 -22.94 2.78 -8.81
CA GLY A 184 -24.41 2.91 -8.77
C GLY A 184 -24.93 3.13 -7.35
N ARG A 185 -24.41 2.36 -6.38
CA ARG A 185 -24.73 2.55 -4.96
C ARG A 185 -24.30 3.91 -4.43
N LEU A 186 -23.14 4.44 -4.85
CA LEU A 186 -22.67 5.76 -4.45
C LEU A 186 -23.61 6.89 -4.91
N LEU A 187 -24.28 6.73 -6.04
CA LEU A 187 -25.24 7.71 -6.55
C LEU A 187 -26.50 7.78 -5.65
N ILE A 188 -26.84 6.69 -4.97
CA ILE A 188 -28.01 6.58 -4.07
C ILE A 188 -27.66 7.07 -2.66
N PHE A 189 -26.41 6.94 -2.22
CA PHE A 189 -25.98 7.35 -0.89
C PHE A 189 -25.93 8.87 -0.72
N GLU A 190 -26.49 9.37 0.38
CA GLU A 190 -26.32 10.74 0.81
C GLU A 190 -24.92 10.94 1.43
N VAL A 191 -24.03 11.57 0.67
CA VAL A 191 -22.65 11.92 1.12
C VAL A 191 -22.54 13.42 1.38
N LYS A 192 -23.67 14.13 1.51
CA LYS A 192 -23.73 15.58 1.68
C LYS A 192 -23.02 16.08 2.93
N SER A 193 -23.02 15.26 4.00
CA SER A 193 -22.35 15.64 5.26
C SER A 193 -20.85 15.89 5.13
N PHE A 194 -20.20 15.34 4.10
CA PHE A 194 -18.78 15.59 3.85
C PHE A 194 -18.52 16.89 3.10
N ASP A 195 -19.53 17.41 2.38
CA ASP A 195 -19.39 18.64 1.61
C ASP A 195 -19.49 19.89 2.50
N GLU A 196 -19.99 19.74 3.74
CA GLU A 196 -20.01 20.80 4.76
C GLU A 196 -18.60 21.16 5.24
N ASP A 197 -17.66 20.21 5.15
CA ASP A 197 -16.27 20.37 5.57
C ASP A 197 -15.35 20.84 4.41
N LEU A 198 -15.93 21.25 3.26
CA LEU A 198 -15.15 21.76 2.13
C LEU A 198 -14.49 23.09 2.48
N ASP A 199 -13.18 23.13 2.34
CA ASP A 199 -12.41 24.36 2.52
C ASP A 199 -12.61 25.31 1.33
N THR A 200 -13.39 26.36 1.53
CA THR A 200 -13.61 27.42 0.55
C THR A 200 -12.50 28.46 0.54
N SER A 201 -11.60 28.41 1.53
CA SER A 201 -10.44 29.31 1.58
C SER A 201 -9.36 28.87 0.61
N ARG A 202 -9.15 29.66 -0.44
CA ARG A 202 -7.96 29.60 -1.28
C ARG A 202 -6.74 29.98 -0.45
N ASN A 203 -5.82 29.08 -0.27
CA ASN A 203 -4.44 29.24 0.25
C ASN A 203 -4.15 28.56 1.57
N THR A 204 -3.91 27.26 1.47
CA THR A 204 -2.76 26.66 2.15
C THR A 204 -2.21 25.55 1.28
N SER A 205 -1.73 25.92 0.09
CA SER A 205 -0.68 25.14 -0.54
C SER A 205 0.47 25.14 0.47
N GLY A 206 0.61 24.07 1.22
CA GLY A 206 1.84 23.78 1.92
C GLY A 206 2.93 23.59 0.87
N LYS A 207 3.40 24.70 0.27
CA LYS A 207 4.64 24.74 -0.48
C LYS A 207 5.70 24.30 0.52
N LEU A 208 6.03 23.03 0.47
CA LEU A 208 7.20 22.48 1.13
C LEU A 208 8.36 23.32 0.64
N ILE A 209 8.89 24.16 1.54
CA ILE A 209 10.00 25.04 1.21
C ILE A 209 11.19 24.12 0.99
N VAL A 210 11.79 24.14 -0.18
CA VAL A 210 12.93 23.31 -0.58
C VAL A 210 14.04 23.30 0.49
N GLY A 211 14.20 24.41 1.23
CA GLY A 211 15.11 24.53 2.37
C GLY A 211 14.80 23.58 3.53
N GLU A 212 13.54 23.30 3.83
CA GLU A 212 13.16 22.38 4.92
C GLU A 212 13.54 20.93 4.61
N PHE A 213 13.51 20.54 3.34
CA PHE A 213 13.98 19.22 2.91
C PHE A 213 15.50 19.08 3.03
N GLN A 214 16.24 20.13 2.68
CA GLN A 214 17.69 20.12 2.80
C GLN A 214 18.13 20.02 4.27
N GLU A 215 17.43 20.68 5.19
CA GLU A 215 17.68 20.56 6.63
C GLU A 215 17.43 19.14 7.11
N LEU A 216 16.31 18.53 6.70
CA LEU A 216 15.96 17.17 7.11
C LEU A 216 16.98 16.13 6.59
N LEU A 217 17.51 16.29 5.37
CA LEU A 217 18.56 15.43 4.82
C LEU A 217 19.90 15.53 5.57
N LYS A 218 20.16 16.64 6.27
CA LYS A 218 21.35 16.80 7.12
C LYS A 218 21.21 16.11 8.47
N GLU A 219 19.98 15.80 8.89
CA GLU A 219 19.72 15.16 10.18
C GLU A 219 20.12 13.67 10.16
N LYS A 220 21.05 13.27 11.05
CA LYS A 220 21.47 11.85 11.18
C LYS A 220 20.30 10.90 11.44
N LYS A 221 19.27 11.36 12.16
CA LYS A 221 18.07 10.58 12.49
C LYS A 221 17.25 10.22 11.23
N PHE A 222 17.26 11.10 10.21
CA PHE A 222 16.63 10.82 8.93
C PHE A 222 17.22 9.56 8.28
N TRP A 223 18.56 9.47 8.22
CA TRP A 223 19.28 8.35 7.63
C TRP A 223 19.23 7.04 8.45
N ILE A 224 18.61 7.08 9.63
CA ILE A 224 18.28 5.87 10.40
C ILE A 224 16.85 5.43 10.08
N ILE A 225 15.88 6.36 10.02
CA ILE A 225 14.46 6.05 9.87
C ILE A 225 14.08 5.80 8.40
N ALA A 226 14.59 6.60 7.47
CA ALA A 226 14.22 6.51 6.06
C ALA A 226 14.62 5.15 5.44
N PRO A 227 15.87 4.65 5.55
CA PRO A 227 16.25 3.37 4.97
C PRO A 227 15.41 2.20 5.47
N ALA A 228 15.11 2.14 6.77
CA ALA A 228 14.26 1.09 7.31
C ALA A 228 12.83 1.14 6.74
N SER A 229 12.25 2.36 6.62
CA SER A 229 10.93 2.55 6.02
C SER A 229 10.89 2.22 4.53
N MET A 230 11.95 2.61 3.80
CA MET A 230 12.13 2.35 2.37
C MET A 230 12.33 0.86 2.10
N SER A 231 13.18 0.17 2.88
CA SER A 231 13.47 -1.25 2.69
C SER A 231 12.22 -2.12 2.83
N LEU A 232 11.35 -1.85 3.81
CA LEU A 232 10.09 -2.58 3.91
C LEU A 232 9.22 -2.36 2.67
N SER A 233 9.11 -1.12 2.19
CA SER A 233 8.30 -0.80 1.01
C SER A 233 8.88 -1.40 -0.27
N PHE A 234 10.21 -1.34 -0.42
CA PHE A 234 10.93 -1.94 -1.54
C PHE A 234 10.72 -3.46 -1.59
N VAL A 235 11.06 -4.15 -0.50
CA VAL A 235 11.05 -5.61 -0.43
C VAL A 235 9.64 -6.17 -0.60
N THR A 236 8.64 -5.59 0.08
CA THR A 236 7.27 -6.07 -0.08
C THR A 236 6.73 -5.84 -1.48
N THR A 237 7.05 -4.70 -2.12
CA THR A 237 6.58 -4.44 -3.48
C THR A 237 7.32 -5.31 -4.50
N ALA A 238 8.63 -5.49 -4.35
CA ALA A 238 9.44 -6.33 -5.22
C ALA A 238 8.95 -7.79 -5.20
N TYR A 239 8.81 -8.37 -4.01
CA TYR A 239 8.32 -9.74 -3.87
C TYR A 239 6.86 -9.87 -4.35
N PHE A 240 5.96 -8.99 -3.91
CA PHE A 240 4.54 -9.08 -4.26
C PHE A 240 4.28 -8.85 -5.75
N PHE A 241 5.14 -8.12 -6.44
CA PHE A 241 4.95 -7.90 -7.88
C PHE A 241 5.20 -9.17 -8.70
N TYR A 242 6.23 -9.95 -8.36
CA TYR A 242 6.59 -11.19 -9.05
C TYR A 242 6.13 -12.48 -8.35
N GLN A 243 5.34 -12.38 -7.28
CA GLN A 243 4.95 -13.52 -6.45
C GLN A 243 4.26 -14.65 -7.22
N TYR A 244 3.50 -14.33 -8.27
CA TYR A 244 2.83 -15.34 -9.10
C TYR A 244 3.77 -15.89 -10.18
N VAL A 245 4.74 -15.11 -10.65
CA VAL A 245 5.86 -15.62 -11.49
C VAL A 245 6.66 -16.63 -10.65
N PHE A 246 7.05 -16.29 -9.43
CA PHE A 246 7.72 -17.23 -8.53
C PHE A 246 6.88 -18.49 -8.25
N ALA A 247 5.56 -18.34 -8.12
CA ALA A 247 4.70 -19.49 -7.88
C ALA A 247 4.68 -20.44 -9.10
N GLU A 248 4.69 -19.93 -10.32
CA GLU A 248 4.76 -20.72 -11.55
C GLU A 248 6.14 -21.36 -11.72
N ASP A 249 7.22 -20.61 -11.59
CA ASP A 249 8.60 -21.10 -11.70
C ASP A 249 8.93 -22.22 -10.71
N LEU A 250 8.38 -22.11 -9.49
CA LEU A 250 8.58 -23.08 -8.41
C LEU A 250 7.51 -24.18 -8.38
N ASN A 251 6.64 -24.23 -9.40
CA ASN A 251 5.54 -25.20 -9.52
C ASN A 251 4.62 -25.22 -8.28
N TRP A 252 4.38 -24.07 -7.66
CA TRP A 252 3.41 -23.93 -6.59
C TRP A 252 1.98 -23.85 -7.13
N SER A 253 1.01 -24.40 -6.39
CA SER A 253 -0.39 -24.16 -6.71
C SER A 253 -0.73 -22.69 -6.56
N VAL A 254 -0.99 -21.99 -7.66
CA VAL A 254 -1.32 -20.56 -7.70
C VAL A 254 -2.57 -20.25 -6.85
N THR A 255 -3.58 -21.14 -6.90
CA THR A 255 -4.80 -20.99 -6.08
C THR A 255 -4.50 -21.11 -4.57
N LEU A 256 -3.68 -22.10 -4.18
CA LEU A 256 -3.27 -22.27 -2.79
C LEU A 256 -2.43 -21.08 -2.33
N TYR A 257 -1.48 -20.63 -3.15
CA TYR A 257 -0.69 -19.45 -2.86
C TYR A 257 -1.56 -18.20 -2.65
N ALA A 258 -2.54 -17.97 -3.55
CA ALA A 258 -3.48 -16.85 -3.41
C ALA A 258 -4.27 -16.89 -2.08
N SER A 259 -4.60 -18.09 -1.59
CA SER A 259 -5.28 -18.25 -0.28
C SER A 259 -4.41 -17.83 0.92
N PHE A 260 -3.09 -17.90 0.79
CA PHE A 260 -2.14 -17.48 1.84
C PHE A 260 -2.18 -15.98 2.12
N PHE A 261 -2.66 -15.17 1.16
CA PHE A 261 -2.93 -13.75 1.39
C PHE A 261 -3.96 -13.50 2.49
N THR A 262 -4.87 -14.44 2.73
CA THR A 262 -5.77 -14.35 3.89
C THR A 262 -4.98 -14.36 5.20
N VAL A 263 -3.94 -15.20 5.32
CA VAL A 263 -3.07 -15.24 6.51
C VAL A 263 -2.28 -13.93 6.65
N TYR A 264 -1.70 -13.45 5.55
CA TYR A 264 -1.04 -12.13 5.52
C TYR A 264 -1.97 -11.01 6.00
N ALA A 265 -3.20 -10.97 5.48
CA ALA A 265 -4.20 -9.97 5.81
C ALA A 265 -4.63 -10.03 7.29
N VAL A 266 -4.85 -11.23 7.82
CA VAL A 266 -5.19 -11.43 9.25
C VAL A 266 -4.04 -10.97 10.14
N CYS A 267 -2.81 -11.39 9.85
CA CYS A 267 -1.64 -10.97 10.60
C CYS A 267 -1.45 -9.43 10.56
N ARG A 268 -1.61 -8.83 9.38
CA ARG A 268 -1.55 -7.38 9.18
C ARG A 268 -2.62 -6.64 9.97
N PHE A 269 -3.86 -7.13 9.92
CA PHE A 269 -4.98 -6.55 10.65
C PHE A 269 -4.75 -6.59 12.15
N VAL A 270 -4.43 -7.75 12.71
CA VAL A 270 -4.17 -7.93 14.15
C VAL A 270 -3.01 -7.03 14.60
N MET A 271 -1.92 -7.02 13.84
CA MET A 271 -0.72 -6.26 14.20
C MET A 271 -0.86 -4.76 14.02
N ALA A 272 -1.81 -4.27 13.22
CA ALA A 272 -2.15 -2.85 13.18
C ALA A 272 -2.66 -2.34 14.55
N PHE A 273 -3.42 -3.15 15.28
CA PHE A 273 -3.89 -2.82 16.63
C PHE A 273 -2.82 -3.09 17.70
N VAL A 274 -2.19 -4.27 17.65
CA VAL A 274 -1.14 -4.65 18.60
C VAL A 274 0.05 -3.68 18.50
N GLY A 275 0.41 -3.26 17.30
CA GLY A 275 1.47 -2.27 17.06
C GLY A 275 1.21 -0.94 17.77
N GLY A 276 -0.04 -0.46 17.79
CA GLY A 276 -0.44 0.71 18.57
C GLY A 276 -0.20 0.51 20.08
N LEU A 277 -0.67 -0.61 20.63
CA LEU A 277 -0.46 -0.94 22.05
C LEU A 277 1.04 -1.06 22.41
N LEU A 278 1.85 -1.62 21.50
CA LEU A 278 3.29 -1.72 21.71
C LEU A 278 3.96 -0.32 21.73
N VAL A 279 3.54 0.57 20.83
CA VAL A 279 4.02 1.96 20.80
C VAL A 279 3.68 2.70 22.08
N ASP A 280 2.44 2.56 22.56
CA ASP A 280 1.99 3.21 23.81
C ASP A 280 2.76 2.68 25.02
N ARG A 281 3.03 1.37 25.06
CA ARG A 281 3.71 0.72 26.19
C ARG A 281 5.23 0.96 26.21
N TYR A 282 5.89 0.89 25.04
CA TYR A 282 7.36 0.87 24.96
C TYR A 282 7.99 2.11 24.33
N SER A 283 7.30 2.90 23.58
CA SER A 283 7.64 4.01 22.69
C SER A 283 7.78 3.59 21.22
N ALA A 284 7.50 4.53 20.32
CA ALA A 284 7.60 4.27 18.89
C ALA A 284 9.03 3.96 18.46
N ARG A 285 10.04 4.63 19.02
CA ARG A 285 11.45 4.39 18.70
C ARG A 285 11.89 2.97 19.06
N LYS A 286 11.45 2.43 20.19
CA LYS A 286 11.81 1.07 20.61
C LYS A 286 11.14 0.05 19.70
N VAL A 287 9.86 0.20 19.38
CA VAL A 287 9.14 -0.71 18.49
C VAL A 287 9.70 -0.63 17.06
N PHE A 288 10.05 0.58 16.59
CA PHE A 288 10.64 0.79 15.26
C PHE A 288 11.96 0.03 15.06
N ARG A 289 12.75 -0.15 16.10
CA ARG A 289 14.00 -0.92 16.02
C ARG A 289 13.78 -2.38 15.64
N PHE A 290 12.61 -2.94 15.90
CA PHE A 290 12.33 -4.37 15.74
C PHE A 290 11.22 -4.68 14.72
N TYR A 291 10.53 -3.68 14.15
CA TYR A 291 9.38 -3.93 13.28
C TYR A 291 9.73 -4.62 11.96
N LEU A 292 11.00 -4.56 11.52
CA LEU A 292 11.51 -5.31 10.36
C LEU A 292 11.89 -6.76 10.69
N LEU A 293 12.06 -7.09 11.96
CA LEU A 293 12.54 -8.42 12.38
C LEU A 293 11.64 -9.57 11.87
N PRO A 294 10.29 -9.49 11.99
CA PRO A 294 9.44 -10.58 11.51
C PRO A 294 9.64 -10.85 10.01
N ILE A 295 9.55 -9.84 9.15
CA ILE A 295 9.70 -10.05 7.69
C ILE A 295 11.11 -10.56 7.33
N THR A 296 12.15 -10.10 8.04
CA THR A 296 13.52 -10.59 7.83
C THR A 296 13.63 -12.08 8.18
N ILE A 297 13.03 -12.51 9.30
CA ILE A 297 12.95 -13.93 9.67
C ILE A 297 12.10 -14.69 8.66
N GLY A 298 11.02 -14.11 8.17
CA GLY A 298 10.14 -14.72 7.18
C GLY A 298 10.83 -15.07 5.87
N MET A 299 11.87 -14.32 5.48
CA MET A 299 12.66 -14.61 4.27
C MET A 299 13.57 -15.85 4.42
N ILE A 300 13.94 -16.24 5.63
CA ILE A 300 14.92 -17.31 5.85
C ILE A 300 14.49 -18.64 5.22
N PRO A 301 13.28 -19.17 5.44
CA PRO A 301 12.87 -20.42 4.82
C PRO A 301 12.86 -20.36 3.28
N LEU A 302 12.52 -19.21 2.67
CA LEU A 302 12.52 -19.05 1.22
C LEU A 302 13.93 -19.15 0.60
N ILE A 303 14.99 -18.90 1.35
CA ILE A 303 16.37 -19.05 0.88
C ILE A 303 16.75 -20.53 0.82
N PHE A 304 16.29 -21.33 1.77
CA PHE A 304 16.76 -22.72 1.96
C PHE A 304 15.81 -23.77 1.35
N THR A 305 14.55 -23.43 1.06
CA THR A 305 13.58 -24.37 0.53
C THR A 305 12.63 -23.74 -0.47
N GLN A 306 12.29 -24.50 -1.50
CA GLN A 306 11.29 -24.11 -2.50
C GLN A 306 9.88 -24.61 -2.13
N HIS A 307 9.68 -25.09 -0.90
CA HIS A 307 8.39 -25.60 -0.48
C HIS A 307 7.38 -24.46 -0.27
N ILE A 308 6.16 -24.62 -0.78
CA ILE A 308 5.12 -23.56 -0.75
C ILE A 308 4.79 -23.02 0.65
N PHE A 309 4.95 -23.84 1.71
CA PHE A 309 4.74 -23.36 3.09
C PHE A 309 5.82 -22.39 3.59
N ALA A 310 6.97 -22.31 2.93
CA ALA A 310 7.93 -21.23 3.19
C ALA A 310 7.33 -19.87 2.80
N ALA A 311 6.57 -19.81 1.69
CA ALA A 311 5.84 -18.61 1.29
C ALA A 311 4.71 -18.27 2.27
N LEU A 312 3.98 -19.25 2.79
CA LEU A 312 2.98 -19.02 3.86
C LEU A 312 3.61 -18.38 5.10
N PHE A 313 4.75 -18.93 5.55
CA PHE A 313 5.48 -18.37 6.69
C PHE A 313 5.97 -16.95 6.42
N PHE A 314 6.54 -16.71 5.24
CA PHE A 314 6.94 -15.36 4.82
C PHE A 314 5.77 -14.39 4.82
N LEU A 315 4.63 -14.75 4.24
CA LEU A 315 3.44 -13.91 4.19
C LEU A 315 2.90 -13.58 5.58
N ALA A 316 2.87 -14.55 6.50
CA ALA A 316 2.49 -14.30 7.88
C ALA A 316 3.43 -13.27 8.55
N MET A 317 4.75 -13.44 8.42
CA MET A 317 5.76 -12.55 8.98
C MET A 317 5.75 -11.17 8.32
N ALA A 318 5.53 -11.11 7.01
CA ALA A 318 5.35 -9.86 6.27
C ALA A 318 4.10 -9.10 6.75
N GLY A 319 2.99 -9.81 6.99
CA GLY A 319 1.77 -9.24 7.58
C GLY A 319 2.03 -8.62 8.96
N ILE A 320 2.78 -9.30 9.82
CA ILE A 320 3.18 -8.78 11.14
C ILE A 320 3.99 -7.47 11.00
N SER A 321 4.99 -7.44 10.14
CA SER A 321 5.82 -6.25 9.91
C SER A 321 5.01 -5.10 9.29
N GLN A 322 4.17 -5.37 8.29
CA GLN A 322 3.35 -4.35 7.63
C GLN A 322 2.26 -3.78 8.55
N GLY A 323 1.60 -4.62 9.36
CA GLY A 323 0.63 -4.18 10.34
C GLY A 323 1.25 -3.26 11.38
N THR A 324 2.40 -3.65 11.94
CA THR A 324 3.15 -2.82 12.90
C THR A 324 3.64 -1.52 12.26
N ALA A 325 4.10 -1.56 11.00
CA ALA A 325 4.60 -0.40 10.27
C ALA A 325 3.55 0.71 10.12
N GLY A 326 2.28 0.38 9.95
CA GLY A 326 1.19 1.35 9.79
C GLY A 326 1.12 2.38 10.93
N THR A 327 1.31 1.92 12.15
CA THR A 327 1.30 2.77 13.36
C THR A 327 2.67 3.31 13.70
N VAL A 328 3.70 2.45 13.70
CA VAL A 328 5.01 2.80 14.24
C VAL A 328 5.76 3.83 13.39
N LYS A 329 5.62 3.79 12.06
CA LYS A 329 6.28 4.77 11.16
C LYS A 329 5.81 6.20 11.43
N THR A 330 4.51 6.39 11.61
CA THR A 330 3.95 7.71 11.93
C THR A 330 4.39 8.19 13.30
N ALA A 331 4.31 7.31 14.30
CA ALA A 331 4.64 7.64 15.69
C ALA A 331 6.15 7.92 15.87
N VAL A 332 7.05 7.16 15.22
CA VAL A 332 8.50 7.39 15.33
C VAL A 332 8.93 8.72 14.73
N VAL A 333 8.29 9.13 13.63
CA VAL A 333 8.55 10.44 13.02
C VAL A 333 8.13 11.57 14.00
N ALA A 334 6.94 11.46 14.59
CA ALA A 334 6.46 12.42 15.59
C ALA A 334 7.35 12.47 16.84
N GLU A 335 7.76 11.31 17.39
CA GLU A 335 8.67 11.25 18.55
C GLU A 335 10.08 11.77 18.24
N THR A 336 10.51 11.71 16.98
CA THR A 336 11.90 12.03 16.61
C THR A 336 12.08 13.47 16.17
N PHE A 337 11.13 13.99 15.40
CA PHE A 337 11.21 15.32 14.78
C PHE A 337 10.21 16.32 15.39
N GLY A 338 9.36 15.87 16.33
CA GLY A 338 8.30 16.71 16.92
C GLY A 338 7.05 16.78 16.05
N THR A 339 6.05 17.53 16.54
CA THR A 339 4.73 17.62 15.90
C THR A 339 4.51 18.90 15.09
N ALA A 340 5.35 19.92 15.28
CA ALA A 340 5.16 21.25 14.67
C ALA A 340 5.13 21.22 13.12
N LYS A 341 5.99 20.40 12.49
CA LYS A 341 6.08 20.24 11.03
C LYS A 341 5.78 18.80 10.59
N LEU A 342 5.03 18.06 11.39
CA LEU A 342 4.82 16.61 11.18
C LEU A 342 4.26 16.26 9.80
N GLY A 343 3.32 17.05 9.29
CA GLY A 343 2.72 16.84 7.97
C GLY A 343 3.76 16.90 6.84
N ALA A 344 4.60 17.93 6.85
CA ALA A 344 5.66 18.14 5.87
C ALA A 344 6.70 17.01 5.91
N ILE A 345 7.16 16.66 7.11
CA ILE A 345 8.15 15.60 7.31
C ILE A 345 7.58 14.24 6.86
N ARG A 346 6.33 13.93 7.20
CA ARG A 346 5.66 12.69 6.75
C ARG A 346 5.51 12.63 5.23
N SER A 347 5.16 13.75 4.58
CA SER A 347 5.07 13.81 3.12
C SER A 347 6.41 13.49 2.47
N PHE A 348 7.50 13.99 3.04
CA PHE A 348 8.84 13.71 2.58
C PHE A 348 9.21 12.22 2.71
N PHE A 349 8.96 11.61 3.87
CA PHE A 349 9.15 10.17 4.04
C PHE A 349 8.28 9.35 3.07
N ASN A 350 7.02 9.77 2.84
CA ASN A 350 6.13 9.10 1.88
C ASN A 350 6.67 9.15 0.45
N MET A 351 7.26 10.28 0.04
CA MET A 351 7.91 10.40 -1.28
C MET A 351 8.99 9.33 -1.44
N PHE A 352 9.90 9.18 -0.49
CA PHE A 352 10.93 8.13 -0.53
C PHE A 352 10.36 6.72 -0.54
N MET A 353 9.28 6.47 0.21
CA MET A 353 8.61 5.17 0.20
C MET A 353 8.00 4.87 -1.18
N ILE A 354 7.40 5.86 -1.86
CA ILE A 354 6.85 5.69 -3.21
C ILE A 354 7.96 5.35 -4.20
N PHE A 355 9.09 6.06 -4.15
CA PHE A 355 10.26 5.72 -4.97
C PHE A 355 10.74 4.28 -4.73
N SER A 356 10.78 3.85 -3.48
CA SER A 356 11.13 2.46 -3.13
C SER A 356 10.16 1.45 -3.72
N THR A 357 8.85 1.72 -3.68
CA THR A 357 7.85 0.82 -4.28
C THR A 357 7.95 0.76 -5.81
N ALA A 358 8.38 1.83 -6.45
CA ALA A 358 8.61 1.86 -7.89
C ALA A 358 9.86 1.07 -8.28
N LEU A 359 10.96 1.23 -7.52
CA LEU A 359 12.25 0.60 -7.82
C LEU A 359 12.28 -0.91 -7.54
N GLY A 360 11.48 -1.40 -6.58
CA GLY A 360 11.50 -2.81 -6.19
C GLY A 360 11.30 -3.78 -7.37
N PRO A 361 10.19 -3.68 -8.11
CA PRO A 361 9.96 -4.53 -9.29
C PRO A 361 11.00 -4.35 -10.38
N LEU A 362 11.46 -3.14 -10.64
CA LEU A 362 12.50 -2.88 -11.65
C LEU A 362 13.79 -3.63 -11.30
N VAL A 363 14.29 -3.49 -10.08
CA VAL A 363 15.58 -4.09 -9.68
C VAL A 363 15.50 -5.62 -9.68
N ILE A 364 14.45 -6.19 -9.09
CA ILE A 364 14.29 -7.65 -9.06
C ILE A 364 14.04 -8.20 -10.46
N GLY A 365 13.24 -7.54 -11.30
CA GLY A 365 13.05 -7.96 -12.69
C GLY A 365 14.35 -7.95 -13.48
N MET A 366 15.19 -6.92 -13.34
CA MET A 366 16.52 -6.89 -13.97
C MET A 366 17.44 -8.02 -13.48
N MET A 367 17.33 -8.44 -12.22
CA MET A 367 18.07 -9.61 -11.72
C MET A 367 17.51 -10.91 -12.33
N MET A 368 16.18 -11.01 -12.49
CA MET A 368 15.55 -12.17 -13.16
C MET A 368 15.99 -12.26 -14.63
N ASP A 369 16.05 -11.13 -15.35
CA ASP A 369 16.56 -11.06 -16.73
C ASP A 369 18.02 -11.53 -16.89
N GLN A 370 18.78 -11.56 -15.80
CA GLN A 370 20.17 -12.05 -15.75
C GLN A 370 20.25 -13.49 -15.21
N ASP A 371 19.16 -14.23 -15.19
CA ASP A 371 19.05 -15.61 -14.73
C ASP A 371 19.50 -15.82 -13.27
N PHE A 372 19.36 -14.79 -12.40
CA PHE A 372 19.64 -14.99 -10.98
C PHE A 372 18.64 -15.99 -10.39
N PRO A 373 19.09 -17.06 -9.75
CA PRO A 373 18.21 -18.06 -9.18
C PRO A 373 17.39 -17.50 -8.02
N PHE A 374 16.17 -18.03 -7.82
CA PHE A 374 15.22 -17.57 -6.81
C PHE A 374 15.83 -17.31 -5.44
N TYR A 375 16.67 -18.25 -4.94
CA TYR A 375 17.30 -18.08 -3.63
C TYR A 375 18.19 -16.83 -3.53
N SER A 376 18.86 -16.44 -4.62
CA SER A 376 19.72 -15.25 -4.63
C SER A 376 18.91 -13.95 -4.66
N LEU A 377 17.75 -13.95 -5.33
CA LEU A 377 16.80 -12.84 -5.29
C LEU A 377 16.31 -12.65 -3.84
N ILE A 378 15.87 -13.72 -3.20
CA ILE A 378 15.40 -13.66 -1.81
C ILE A 378 16.51 -13.29 -0.83
N LEU A 379 17.73 -13.81 -1.03
CA LEU A 379 18.89 -13.46 -0.20
C LEU A 379 19.22 -11.96 -0.29
N SER A 380 19.17 -11.39 -1.49
CA SER A 380 19.41 -9.94 -1.71
C SER A 380 18.37 -9.07 -0.96
N LEU A 381 17.10 -9.46 -1.02
CA LEU A 381 16.02 -8.79 -0.30
C LEU A 381 16.16 -8.95 1.23
N ALA A 382 16.52 -10.16 1.69
CA ALA A 382 16.75 -10.45 3.10
C ALA A 382 17.93 -9.64 3.65
N LEU A 383 19.03 -9.55 2.88
CA LEU A 383 20.22 -8.79 3.25
C LEU A 383 19.89 -7.29 3.36
N LEU A 384 19.11 -6.74 2.41
CA LEU A 384 18.66 -5.34 2.47
C LEU A 384 17.85 -5.08 3.76
N LEU A 385 16.90 -5.97 4.10
CA LEU A 385 16.11 -5.85 5.34
C LEU A 385 17.00 -5.97 6.59
N PHE A 386 17.94 -6.89 6.58
CA PHE A 386 18.86 -7.11 7.71
C PHE A 386 19.76 -5.89 7.94
N LEU A 387 20.34 -5.31 6.89
CA LEU A 387 21.14 -4.09 6.98
C LEU A 387 20.30 -2.91 7.47
N ALA A 388 19.07 -2.77 6.99
CA ALA A 388 18.14 -1.75 7.45
C ALA A 388 17.72 -1.95 8.92
N LEU A 389 17.53 -3.21 9.34
CA LEU A 389 17.27 -3.57 10.73
C LEU A 389 18.47 -3.21 11.63
N LEU A 390 19.70 -3.53 11.22
CA LEU A 390 20.91 -3.14 11.94
C LEU A 390 21.06 -1.63 12.05
N ASN A 391 20.81 -0.90 10.95
CA ASN A 391 20.85 0.56 10.96
C ASN A 391 19.81 1.15 11.93
N SER A 392 18.60 0.57 11.99
CA SER A 392 17.53 1.02 12.89
C SER A 392 17.89 0.89 14.38
N GLN A 393 18.82 -0.02 14.75
CA GLN A 393 19.30 -0.17 16.12
C GLN A 393 20.03 1.07 16.65
N ARG A 394 20.56 1.93 15.77
CA ARG A 394 21.21 3.19 16.13
C ARG A 394 20.24 4.25 16.66
N LEU A 395 18.92 4.03 16.48
CA LEU A 395 17.92 4.96 17.00
C LEU A 395 17.86 4.89 18.53
N SER A 396 18.14 6.01 19.20
CA SER A 396 18.11 6.05 20.67
C SER A 396 16.72 5.73 21.23
N ALA A 397 16.65 4.79 22.15
CA ALA A 397 15.40 4.36 22.80
C ALA A 397 14.97 5.25 23.98
N LYS A 398 15.71 6.33 24.31
CA LYS A 398 15.36 7.23 25.42
C LYS A 398 13.98 7.85 25.17
N LYS A 399 13.04 7.65 26.10
CA LYS A 399 11.76 8.36 26.11
C LYS A 399 12.02 9.85 26.30
N PHE A 400 11.42 10.70 25.48
CA PHE A 400 11.25 12.09 25.87
C PHE A 400 10.28 12.14 27.05
N PRO A 401 10.48 13.08 28.01
CA PRO A 401 9.46 13.32 29.00
C PRO A 401 8.14 13.59 28.30
N LYS A 402 7.06 12.97 28.78
CA LYS A 402 5.70 13.28 28.31
C LYS A 402 5.53 14.79 28.49
N ILE A 403 5.33 15.52 27.41
CA ILE A 403 4.86 16.89 27.46
C ILE A 403 3.46 16.77 28.04
N ALA A 404 3.28 17.33 29.24
CA ALA A 404 2.05 17.34 30.00
C ALA A 404 0.97 18.15 29.26
#